data_aa3cde3bb1b0c1868d7697133f7421ef
#
_entry.id   aa3cde3bb1b0c1868d7697133f7421ef
#
_cell.length_a   1.000
_cell.length_b   1.000
_cell.length_c   1.000
_cell.angle_alpha   90.00
_cell.angle_beta   90.00
_cell.angle_gamma   90.00
#
_symmetry.space_group_name_H-M   'P 1'
#
loop_
_entity.id
_entity.type
_entity.pdbx_description
1 polymer ?
#
loop_
_entity_poly.entity_id
_entity_poly.type
_entity_poly.pdbx_seq_one_letter_code
_entity_poly.pdbx_strand_id
1 'polypeptide(L)'
;MRLASCVIKFFNEYLLHIKGCSPNTIKSYRDTLSLFLPFAAGYHRIKIESLKLEHLTTDLILDFLNQLESGRTNTARTRNHRLAVVKSFAKMVRFIYPEQQKLTGAILAIPQKRSQRKLIGFLYPQEIYKIFMIRLTQKDGFRNYTLLHLLYDTGARATEIATLQLDYFDYENRTLAILGKGNRYRQLELLPKTAELVQQYIAKYRRSPNSFCKEILFVNQRGSALTRHGINRVCKKYLDQVLSSKRLTLMHPAHSFRHSCAVRMVSEGKPISEIKNRLGHSNVQSTMVYLQLDLNQKRQLQDDFIKFTRQHLVSDPKIDELIQWENKQDILEWLDSL
;
A
#
# COMPACT_ATOMS: atom_id res chain seq x y z
N MET A 1 -23.31 18.55 25.16
CA MET A 1 -23.53 17.10 24.91
C MET A 1 -22.34 16.31 25.41
N ARG A 2 -22.52 15.16 26.10
CA ARG A 2 -21.38 14.33 26.58
C ARG A 2 -20.68 13.66 25.41
N LEU A 3 -19.35 13.80 25.33
CA LEU A 3 -18.55 13.22 24.25
C LEU A 3 -18.58 11.69 24.25
N ALA A 4 -18.63 11.07 25.43
CA ALA A 4 -18.69 9.61 25.57
C ALA A 4 -19.88 9.00 24.82
N SER A 5 -21.08 9.59 24.93
CA SER A 5 -22.26 9.12 24.20
C SER A 5 -22.08 9.19 22.68
N CYS A 6 -21.41 10.24 22.18
CA CYS A 6 -21.10 10.36 20.75
C CYS A 6 -20.07 9.31 20.30
N VAL A 7 -19.07 8.99 21.14
CA VAL A 7 -18.07 7.95 20.84
C VAL A 7 -18.72 6.57 20.77
N ILE A 8 -19.62 6.24 21.69
CA ILE A 8 -20.36 4.97 21.67
C ILE A 8 -21.18 4.85 20.38
N LYS A 9 -21.94 5.90 20.01
CA LYS A 9 -22.70 5.93 18.75
C LYS A 9 -21.80 5.82 17.52
N PHE A 10 -20.61 6.44 17.58
CA PHE A 10 -19.64 6.37 16.49
C PHE A 10 -19.21 4.93 16.18
N PHE A 11 -18.86 4.16 17.20
CA PHE A 11 -18.43 2.78 17.01
C PHE A 11 -19.58 1.84 16.71
N ASN A 12 -20.64 1.87 17.50
CA ASN A 12 -21.70 0.87 17.45
C ASN A 12 -22.69 1.11 16.31
N GLU A 13 -23.04 2.36 16.03
CA GLU A 13 -24.04 2.67 15.02
C GLU A 13 -23.39 3.10 13.69
N TYR A 14 -22.56 4.15 13.74
CA TYR A 14 -22.07 4.78 12.50
C TYR A 14 -21.02 3.93 11.76
N LEU A 15 -20.02 3.43 12.47
CA LEU A 15 -18.97 2.63 11.82
C LEU A 15 -19.42 1.22 11.47
N LEU A 16 -20.17 0.56 12.35
CA LEU A 16 -20.62 -0.82 12.15
C LEU A 16 -21.82 -0.88 11.21
N HIS A 17 -22.91 -0.18 11.53
CA HIS A 17 -24.18 -0.35 10.81
C HIS A 17 -24.29 0.58 9.59
N ILE A 18 -23.96 1.88 9.74
CA ILE A 18 -24.14 2.82 8.63
C ILE A 18 -23.00 2.69 7.60
N LYS A 19 -21.74 2.56 8.05
CA LYS A 19 -20.58 2.48 7.14
C LYS A 19 -20.11 1.07 6.81
N GLY A 20 -20.51 0.05 7.53
CA GLY A 20 -20.04 -1.32 7.32
C GLY A 20 -18.51 -1.43 7.37
N CYS A 21 -17.86 -0.76 8.32
CA CYS A 21 -16.41 -0.70 8.41
C CYS A 21 -15.82 -2.05 8.81
N SER A 22 -14.70 -2.41 8.20
CA SER A 22 -13.96 -3.64 8.55
C SER A 22 -13.42 -3.59 10.00
N PRO A 23 -13.23 -4.76 10.66
CA PRO A 23 -12.63 -4.82 12.00
C PRO A 23 -11.30 -4.08 12.13
N ASN A 24 -10.47 -4.13 11.09
CA ASN A 24 -9.18 -3.41 11.06
C ASN A 24 -9.36 -1.88 11.03
N THR A 25 -10.38 -1.39 10.34
CA THR A 25 -10.71 0.04 10.33
C THR A 25 -11.19 0.48 11.71
N ILE A 26 -12.09 -0.30 12.33
CA ILE A 26 -12.60 -0.04 13.69
C ILE A 26 -11.45 -0.03 14.69
N LYS A 27 -10.53 -1.01 14.63
CA LYS A 27 -9.33 -1.06 15.48
C LYS A 27 -8.49 0.19 15.32
N SER A 28 -8.19 0.61 14.08
CA SER A 28 -7.39 1.82 13.82
C SER A 28 -8.06 3.10 14.34
N TYR A 29 -9.38 3.17 14.26
CA TYR A 29 -10.14 4.30 14.78
C TYR A 29 -10.16 4.32 16.30
N ARG A 30 -10.36 3.14 16.93
CA ARG A 30 -10.23 2.97 18.37
C ARG A 30 -8.86 3.41 18.86
N ASP A 31 -7.76 2.94 18.24
CA ASP A 31 -6.39 3.29 18.60
C ASP A 31 -6.14 4.81 18.50
N THR A 32 -6.82 5.50 17.59
CA THR A 32 -6.74 6.95 17.49
C THR A 32 -7.45 7.65 18.64
N LEU A 33 -8.71 7.26 18.93
CA LEU A 33 -9.50 7.89 19.99
C LEU A 33 -8.95 7.56 21.38
N SER A 34 -8.36 6.37 21.57
CA SER A 34 -7.67 6.01 22.82
C SER A 34 -6.45 6.91 23.12
N LEU A 35 -5.87 7.55 22.12
CA LEU A 35 -4.82 8.55 22.30
C LEU A 35 -5.42 9.96 22.45
N PHE A 36 -6.47 10.25 21.69
CA PHE A 36 -7.04 11.58 21.61
C PHE A 36 -7.84 11.98 22.87
N LEU A 37 -8.66 11.05 23.42
CA LEU A 37 -9.51 11.37 24.56
C LEU A 37 -8.72 11.72 25.83
N PRO A 38 -7.67 10.96 26.24
CA PRO A 38 -6.82 11.36 27.37
C PRO A 38 -6.09 12.69 27.12
N PHE A 39 -5.64 12.93 25.89
CA PHE A 39 -5.02 14.21 25.53
C PHE A 39 -6.01 15.38 25.72
N ALA A 40 -7.23 15.24 25.20
CA ALA A 40 -8.27 16.27 25.31
C ALA A 40 -8.66 16.55 26.78
N ALA A 41 -8.76 15.50 27.61
CA ALA A 41 -9.01 15.63 29.03
C ALA A 41 -7.89 16.38 29.77
N GLY A 42 -6.63 16.03 29.47
CA GLY A 42 -5.46 16.73 29.99
C GLY A 42 -5.38 18.20 29.55
N TYR A 43 -5.68 18.49 28.29
CA TYR A 43 -5.69 19.84 27.74
C TYR A 43 -6.67 20.76 28.48
N HIS A 44 -7.87 20.26 28.76
CA HIS A 44 -8.89 21.01 29.50
C HIS A 44 -8.80 20.84 31.04
N ARG A 45 -7.85 20.03 31.54
CA ARG A 45 -7.69 19.71 32.97
C ARG A 45 -8.96 19.15 33.63
N ILE A 46 -9.67 18.31 32.91
CA ILE A 46 -10.90 17.64 33.38
C ILE A 46 -10.79 16.12 33.21
N LYS A 47 -11.70 15.39 33.85
CA LYS A 47 -11.81 13.94 33.66
C LYS A 47 -12.37 13.60 32.27
N ILE A 48 -12.02 12.44 31.73
CA ILE A 48 -12.46 11.99 30.40
C ILE A 48 -14.02 11.92 30.34
N GLU A 49 -14.65 11.49 31.43
CA GLU A 49 -16.12 11.38 31.53
C GLU A 49 -16.82 12.76 31.46
N SER A 50 -16.10 13.82 31.81
CA SER A 50 -16.60 15.19 31.79
C SER A 50 -16.41 15.90 30.45
N LEU A 51 -15.74 15.24 29.49
CA LEU A 51 -15.57 15.78 28.15
C LEU A 51 -16.93 15.95 27.45
N LYS A 52 -17.12 17.15 26.90
CA LYS A 52 -18.26 17.51 26.07
C LYS A 52 -17.83 17.73 24.62
N LEU A 53 -18.79 17.67 23.71
CA LEU A 53 -18.54 17.90 22.28
C LEU A 53 -17.96 19.30 22.01
N GLU A 54 -18.42 20.31 22.73
CA GLU A 54 -17.93 21.71 22.63
C GLU A 54 -16.46 21.88 22.98
N HIS A 55 -15.85 20.95 23.74
CA HIS A 55 -14.42 20.95 24.05
C HIS A 55 -13.55 20.55 22.84
N LEU A 56 -14.13 20.02 21.75
CA LEU A 56 -13.39 19.63 20.56
C LEU A 56 -13.09 20.81 19.64
N THR A 57 -12.28 21.75 20.11
CA THR A 57 -11.89 22.93 19.34
C THR A 57 -10.85 22.57 18.26
N THR A 58 -10.72 23.43 17.28
CA THR A 58 -9.67 23.33 16.24
C THR A 58 -8.28 23.33 16.85
N ASP A 59 -8.05 24.21 17.85
CA ASP A 59 -6.75 24.36 18.51
C ASP A 59 -6.36 23.09 19.26
N LEU A 60 -7.29 22.52 20.05
CA LEU A 60 -7.07 21.23 20.70
C LEU A 60 -6.63 20.14 19.70
N ILE A 61 -7.29 20.06 18.53
CA ILE A 61 -6.98 19.04 17.53
C ILE A 61 -5.61 19.31 16.91
N LEU A 62 -5.27 20.56 16.62
CA LEU A 62 -3.96 20.93 16.09
C LEU A 62 -2.84 20.61 17.08
N ASP A 63 -3.03 20.92 18.38
CA ASP A 63 -2.06 20.61 19.43
C ASP A 63 -1.89 19.09 19.62
N PHE A 64 -2.99 18.33 19.58
CA PHE A 64 -2.90 16.86 19.56
C PHE A 64 -2.04 16.36 18.41
N LEU A 65 -2.27 16.88 17.20
CA LEU A 65 -1.52 16.47 16.01
C LEU A 65 -0.04 16.88 16.10
N ASN A 66 0.26 18.03 16.68
CA ASN A 66 1.63 18.51 16.93
C ASN A 66 2.34 17.64 17.97
N GLN A 67 1.66 17.27 19.07
CA GLN A 67 2.21 16.35 20.08
C GLN A 67 2.52 14.96 19.50
N LEU A 68 1.71 14.48 18.56
CA LEU A 68 2.00 13.21 17.89
C LEU A 68 3.28 13.25 17.06
N GLU A 69 3.61 14.39 16.45
CA GLU A 69 4.85 14.55 15.69
C GLU A 69 6.06 14.77 16.59
N SER A 70 5.97 15.67 17.58
CA SER A 70 7.10 16.02 18.47
C SER A 70 7.36 14.94 19.53
N GLY A 71 6.33 14.50 20.24
CA GLY A 71 6.47 13.59 21.39
C GLY A 71 6.53 12.09 21.00
N ARG A 72 5.94 11.69 19.85
CA ARG A 72 5.91 10.31 19.40
C ARG A 72 6.62 10.04 18.07
N THR A 73 7.30 11.04 17.54
CA THR A 73 8.04 10.95 16.26
C THR A 73 7.18 10.43 15.09
N ASN A 74 5.88 10.71 15.11
CA ASN A 74 4.98 10.24 14.06
C ASN A 74 5.27 10.98 12.75
N THR A 75 5.26 10.25 11.64
CA THR A 75 5.37 10.85 10.32
C THR A 75 4.12 11.66 9.97
N ALA A 76 4.25 12.64 9.06
CA ALA A 76 3.12 13.42 8.54
C ALA A 76 1.98 12.51 7.99
N ARG A 77 2.32 11.36 7.42
CA ARG A 77 1.34 10.36 6.96
C ARG A 77 0.53 9.78 8.12
N THR A 78 1.18 9.41 9.23
CA THR A 78 0.51 8.89 10.43
C THR A 78 -0.35 9.96 11.08
N ARG A 79 0.17 11.20 11.19
CA ARG A 79 -0.58 12.38 11.63
C ARG A 79 -1.86 12.58 10.81
N ASN A 80 -1.74 12.59 9.49
CA ASN A 80 -2.89 12.76 8.59
C ASN A 80 -3.92 11.62 8.72
N HIS A 81 -3.45 10.40 8.97
CA HIS A 81 -4.34 9.28 9.25
C HIS A 81 -5.14 9.51 10.54
N ARG A 82 -4.49 10.00 11.61
CA ARG A 82 -5.18 10.35 12.87
C ARG A 82 -6.19 11.48 12.65
N LEU A 83 -5.82 12.53 11.90
CA LEU A 83 -6.74 13.60 11.51
C LEU A 83 -7.95 13.06 10.73
N ALA A 84 -7.75 12.09 9.83
CA ALA A 84 -8.84 11.49 9.07
C ALA A 84 -9.84 10.76 9.98
N VAL A 85 -9.39 10.17 11.09
CA VAL A 85 -10.28 9.55 12.09
C VAL A 85 -11.09 10.62 12.82
N VAL A 86 -10.45 11.71 13.28
CA VAL A 86 -11.15 12.83 13.94
C VAL A 86 -12.19 13.46 13.00
N LYS A 87 -11.82 13.65 11.72
CA LYS A 87 -12.78 14.13 10.70
C LYS A 87 -13.91 13.14 10.44
N SER A 88 -13.65 11.83 10.49
CA SER A 88 -14.73 10.83 10.36
C SER A 88 -15.71 10.88 11.52
N PHE A 89 -15.19 11.12 12.74
CA PHE A 89 -16.03 11.36 13.92
C PHE A 89 -16.85 12.65 13.77
N ALA A 90 -16.24 13.75 13.34
CA ALA A 90 -16.95 15.00 13.08
C ALA A 90 -18.04 14.86 12.00
N LYS A 91 -17.80 14.04 10.94
CA LYS A 91 -18.81 13.73 9.93
C LYS A 91 -20.03 13.02 10.54
N MET A 92 -19.81 12.06 11.42
CA MET A 92 -20.90 11.39 12.13
C MET A 92 -21.67 12.37 13.03
N VAL A 93 -20.95 13.20 13.81
CA VAL A 93 -21.58 14.22 14.66
C VAL A 93 -22.45 15.16 13.82
N ARG A 94 -21.93 15.67 12.70
CA ARG A 94 -22.68 16.53 11.78
C ARG A 94 -23.91 15.84 11.18
N PHE A 95 -23.82 14.54 10.93
CA PHE A 95 -24.92 13.75 10.37
C PHE A 95 -26.05 13.54 11.39
N ILE A 96 -25.69 13.22 12.65
CA ILE A 96 -26.68 12.90 13.69
C ILE A 96 -27.19 14.17 14.39
N TYR A 97 -26.35 15.21 14.49
CA TYR A 97 -26.59 16.44 15.21
C TYR A 97 -26.31 17.67 14.30
N PRO A 98 -27.26 18.00 13.40
CA PRO A 98 -27.07 19.10 12.42
C PRO A 98 -26.79 20.46 13.06
N GLU A 99 -27.29 20.68 14.29
CA GLU A 99 -27.04 21.91 15.08
C GLU A 99 -25.57 22.11 15.41
N GLN A 100 -24.75 21.06 15.36
CA GLN A 100 -23.31 21.11 15.56
C GLN A 100 -22.51 21.43 14.28
N GLN A 101 -23.18 21.95 13.24
CA GLN A 101 -22.57 22.20 11.92
C GLN A 101 -21.38 23.17 12.01
N LYS A 102 -21.46 24.21 12.84
CA LYS A 102 -20.37 25.19 12.99
C LYS A 102 -19.11 24.54 13.55
N LEU A 103 -19.23 23.78 14.64
CA LEU A 103 -18.12 23.06 15.28
C LEU A 103 -17.52 22.02 14.32
N THR A 104 -18.36 21.18 13.75
CA THR A 104 -17.90 20.11 12.87
C THR A 104 -17.33 20.64 11.54
N GLY A 105 -17.86 21.76 11.04
CA GLY A 105 -17.33 22.45 9.86
C GLY A 105 -15.88 22.91 10.07
N ALA A 106 -15.59 23.54 11.22
CA ALA A 106 -14.23 23.95 11.58
C ALA A 106 -13.26 22.76 11.66
N ILE A 107 -13.67 21.65 12.26
CA ILE A 107 -12.86 20.41 12.31
C ILE A 107 -12.60 19.85 10.91
N LEU A 108 -13.62 19.82 10.08
CA LEU A 108 -13.51 19.28 8.71
C LEU A 108 -12.60 20.16 7.82
N ALA A 109 -12.52 21.45 8.09
CA ALA A 109 -11.67 22.41 7.38
C ALA A 109 -10.17 22.25 7.69
N ILE A 110 -9.77 21.60 8.80
CA ILE A 110 -8.35 21.42 9.14
C ILE A 110 -7.60 20.77 7.98
N PRO A 111 -6.53 21.38 7.41
CA PRO A 111 -5.83 20.84 6.27
C PRO A 111 -4.96 19.63 6.66
N GLN A 112 -4.75 18.73 5.69
CA GLN A 112 -3.76 17.69 5.82
C GLN A 112 -2.36 18.26 5.57
N LYS A 113 -1.37 17.82 6.35
CA LYS A 113 0.03 18.18 6.15
C LYS A 113 0.57 17.51 4.91
N ARG A 114 1.32 18.22 4.08
CA ARG A 114 2.01 17.63 2.93
C ARG A 114 2.96 16.52 3.40
N SER A 115 2.93 15.38 2.77
CA SER A 115 3.83 14.27 3.06
C SER A 115 4.56 13.85 1.79
N GLN A 116 5.86 13.70 1.89
CA GLN A 116 6.64 13.15 0.78
C GLN A 116 6.22 11.69 0.52
N ARG A 117 5.98 11.35 -0.74
CA ARG A 117 5.81 9.96 -1.14
C ARG A 117 7.18 9.29 -1.15
N LYS A 118 7.35 8.26 -0.34
CA LYS A 118 8.56 7.42 -0.43
C LYS A 118 8.58 6.70 -1.77
N LEU A 119 9.79 6.49 -2.29
CA LEU A 119 9.98 5.64 -3.46
C LEU A 119 9.40 4.26 -3.19
N ILE A 120 8.73 3.71 -4.18
CA ILE A 120 8.18 2.35 -4.10
C ILE A 120 9.33 1.37 -4.30
N GLY A 121 9.59 0.56 -3.29
CA GLY A 121 10.58 -0.51 -3.38
C GLY A 121 10.03 -1.68 -4.19
N PHE A 122 10.61 -1.92 -5.36
CA PHE A 122 10.36 -3.10 -6.19
C PHE A 122 11.68 -3.79 -6.51
N LEU A 123 11.62 -5.04 -6.93
CA LEU A 123 12.78 -5.87 -7.26
C LEU A 123 13.02 -5.81 -8.77
N TYR A 124 14.27 -5.61 -9.14
CA TYR A 124 14.70 -5.70 -10.53
C TYR A 124 14.70 -7.15 -11.02
N PRO A 125 14.60 -7.42 -12.34
CA PRO A 125 14.61 -8.78 -12.87
C PRO A 125 15.79 -9.63 -12.38
N GLN A 126 16.99 -9.05 -12.30
CA GLN A 126 18.19 -9.74 -11.81
C GLN A 126 18.10 -10.09 -10.32
N GLU A 127 17.43 -9.25 -9.49
CA GLU A 127 17.23 -9.51 -8.07
C GLU A 127 16.21 -10.63 -7.89
N ILE A 128 15.12 -10.63 -8.67
CA ILE A 128 14.12 -11.72 -8.71
C ILE A 128 14.77 -13.04 -9.12
N TYR A 129 15.58 -13.02 -10.18
CA TYR A 129 16.33 -14.19 -10.63
C TYR A 129 17.20 -14.77 -9.51
N LYS A 130 18.01 -13.92 -8.84
CA LYS A 130 18.85 -14.34 -7.71
C LYS A 130 18.04 -14.94 -6.56
N ILE A 131 16.88 -14.36 -6.22
CA ILE A 131 15.99 -14.89 -5.19
C ILE A 131 15.51 -16.29 -5.55
N PHE A 132 15.13 -16.51 -6.81
CA PHE A 132 14.64 -17.81 -7.27
C PHE A 132 15.75 -18.85 -7.52
N MET A 133 17.01 -18.43 -7.52
CA MET A 133 18.17 -19.35 -7.58
C MET A 133 18.69 -19.76 -6.20
N ILE A 134 18.12 -19.25 -5.09
CA ILE A 134 18.51 -19.65 -3.74
C ILE A 134 18.24 -21.13 -3.52
N ARG A 135 19.26 -21.85 -3.07
CA ARG A 135 19.19 -23.28 -2.79
C ARG A 135 18.17 -23.61 -1.69
N LEU A 136 17.28 -24.55 -1.95
CA LEU A 136 16.22 -24.95 -1.01
C LEU A 136 16.77 -25.96 0.01
N THR A 137 17.57 -25.51 0.94
CA THR A 137 18.25 -26.36 1.93
C THR A 137 17.42 -26.67 3.17
N GLN A 138 16.30 -26.02 3.38
CA GLN A 138 15.48 -26.13 4.58
C GLN A 138 14.20 -26.92 4.33
N LYS A 139 13.70 -27.59 5.38
CA LYS A 139 12.47 -28.41 5.37
C LYS A 139 11.23 -27.65 4.83
N ASP A 140 11.18 -26.32 5.01
CA ASP A 140 10.13 -25.46 4.50
C ASP A 140 10.56 -24.68 3.22
N GLY A 141 11.70 -25.04 2.65
CA GLY A 141 12.25 -24.35 1.47
C GLY A 141 11.28 -24.32 0.30
N PHE A 142 10.70 -25.49 -0.02
CA PHE A 142 9.77 -25.60 -1.15
C PHE A 142 8.50 -24.78 -0.93
N ARG A 143 7.90 -24.81 0.27
CA ARG A 143 6.77 -23.94 0.62
C ARG A 143 7.10 -22.47 0.42
N ASN A 144 8.26 -22.03 0.94
CA ASN A 144 8.67 -20.65 0.86
C ASN A 144 8.93 -20.23 -0.60
N TYR A 145 9.54 -21.09 -1.38
CA TYR A 145 9.78 -20.89 -2.81
C TYR A 145 8.47 -20.73 -3.58
N THR A 146 7.54 -21.65 -3.39
CA THR A 146 6.19 -21.59 -3.99
C THR A 146 5.47 -20.29 -3.58
N LEU A 147 5.55 -19.92 -2.31
CA LEU A 147 4.98 -18.68 -1.78
C LEU A 147 5.53 -17.43 -2.49
N LEU A 148 6.85 -17.35 -2.68
CA LEU A 148 7.49 -16.20 -3.35
C LEU A 148 7.12 -16.11 -4.83
N HIS A 149 7.08 -17.25 -5.53
CA HIS A 149 6.58 -17.33 -6.90
C HIS A 149 5.14 -16.84 -7.00
N LEU A 150 4.28 -17.31 -6.11
CA LEU A 150 2.87 -16.91 -6.11
C LEU A 150 2.68 -15.42 -5.82
N LEU A 151 3.44 -14.86 -4.87
CA LEU A 151 3.43 -13.42 -4.59
C LEU A 151 3.88 -12.58 -5.79
N TYR A 152 4.94 -13.01 -6.46
CA TYR A 152 5.49 -12.32 -7.63
C TYR A 152 4.58 -12.43 -8.86
N ASP A 153 3.96 -13.58 -9.07
CA ASP A 153 3.05 -13.80 -10.19
C ASP A 153 1.73 -13.04 -10.02
N THR A 154 1.06 -13.25 -8.89
CA THR A 154 -0.30 -12.72 -8.66
C THR A 154 -0.32 -11.27 -8.16
N GLY A 155 0.76 -10.79 -7.57
CA GLY A 155 0.79 -9.52 -6.86
C GLY A 155 -0.16 -9.48 -5.66
N ALA A 156 -0.55 -10.62 -5.10
CA ALA A 156 -1.47 -10.71 -3.97
C ALA A 156 -0.91 -10.03 -2.70
N ARG A 157 -1.80 -9.57 -1.82
CA ARG A 157 -1.41 -9.06 -0.51
C ARG A 157 -1.06 -10.21 0.43
N ALA A 158 -0.14 -10.00 1.36
CA ALA A 158 0.20 -11.02 2.35
C ALA A 158 -1.02 -11.52 3.15
N THR A 159 -2.01 -10.67 3.40
CA THR A 159 -3.27 -11.06 4.04
C THR A 159 -4.11 -11.97 3.16
N GLU A 160 -4.16 -11.72 1.85
CA GLU A 160 -4.89 -12.53 0.88
C GLU A 160 -4.26 -13.92 0.77
N ILE A 161 -2.93 -14.00 0.71
CA ILE A 161 -2.21 -15.29 0.73
C ILE A 161 -2.40 -16.05 2.04
N ALA A 162 -2.45 -15.34 3.18
CA ALA A 162 -2.63 -15.98 4.49
C ALA A 162 -3.99 -16.66 4.67
N THR A 163 -5.00 -16.23 3.92
CA THR A 163 -6.38 -16.76 3.96
C THR A 163 -6.73 -17.58 2.71
N LEU A 164 -5.75 -17.85 1.85
CA LEU A 164 -5.97 -18.58 0.61
C LEU A 164 -6.31 -20.04 0.90
N GLN A 165 -7.38 -20.54 0.27
CA GLN A 165 -7.87 -21.90 0.45
C GLN A 165 -7.44 -22.81 -0.72
N LEU A 166 -7.44 -24.13 -0.49
CA LEU A 166 -7.10 -25.12 -1.48
C LEU A 166 -8.05 -25.07 -2.69
N ASP A 167 -9.35 -24.98 -2.42
CA ASP A 167 -10.41 -24.99 -3.44
C ASP A 167 -10.39 -23.76 -4.36
N TYR A 168 -9.58 -22.76 -4.03
CA TYR A 168 -9.41 -21.57 -4.88
C TYR A 168 -8.38 -21.77 -5.99
N PHE A 169 -7.65 -22.90 -5.96
CA PHE A 169 -6.66 -23.24 -6.96
C PHE A 169 -7.16 -24.36 -7.88
N ASP A 170 -7.22 -24.07 -9.16
CA ASP A 170 -7.52 -25.00 -10.23
C ASP A 170 -6.25 -25.21 -11.06
N TYR A 171 -5.68 -26.42 -10.97
CA TYR A 171 -4.45 -26.75 -11.69
C TYR A 171 -4.67 -26.92 -13.19
N GLU A 172 -5.77 -27.53 -13.59
CA GLU A 172 -6.05 -27.83 -15.01
C GLU A 172 -6.19 -26.54 -15.81
N ASN A 173 -6.95 -25.59 -15.29
CA ASN A 173 -7.14 -24.28 -15.89
C ASN A 173 -6.04 -23.26 -15.48
N ARG A 174 -5.12 -23.64 -14.61
CA ARG A 174 -4.07 -22.76 -14.03
C ARG A 174 -4.64 -21.48 -13.45
N THR A 175 -5.78 -21.56 -12.78
CA THR A 175 -6.43 -20.40 -12.20
C THR A 175 -6.39 -20.39 -10.69
N LEU A 176 -6.39 -19.19 -10.12
CA LEU A 176 -6.43 -18.95 -8.69
C LEU A 176 -7.44 -17.85 -8.37
N ALA A 177 -8.43 -18.18 -7.54
CA ALA A 177 -9.35 -17.21 -7.00
C ALA A 177 -8.77 -16.57 -5.73
N ILE A 178 -8.74 -15.25 -5.66
CA ILE A 178 -8.24 -14.50 -4.50
C ILE A 178 -9.35 -13.64 -3.94
N LEU A 179 -9.66 -13.82 -2.65
CA LEU A 179 -10.61 -13.01 -1.92
C LEU A 179 -9.95 -11.68 -1.49
N GLY A 180 -10.43 -10.59 -2.04
CA GLY A 180 -9.93 -9.24 -1.78
C GLY A 180 -10.76 -8.45 -0.78
N LYS A 181 -10.44 -7.16 -0.65
CA LYS A 181 -11.17 -6.23 0.23
C LYS A 181 -12.63 -6.10 -0.21
N GLY A 182 -13.55 -6.15 0.77
CA GLY A 182 -14.99 -6.03 0.52
C GLY A 182 -15.63 -7.33 0.00
N ASN A 183 -15.02 -8.46 0.35
CA ASN A 183 -15.52 -9.81 0.00
C ASN A 183 -15.68 -10.06 -1.52
N ARG A 184 -14.81 -9.42 -2.34
CA ARG A 184 -14.84 -9.55 -3.78
C ARG A 184 -13.75 -10.51 -4.23
N TYR A 185 -14.14 -11.53 -4.97
CA TYR A 185 -13.19 -12.44 -5.62
C TYR A 185 -12.63 -11.82 -6.90
N ARG A 186 -11.38 -12.15 -7.17
CA ARG A 186 -10.78 -12.02 -8.49
C ARG A 186 -10.13 -13.34 -8.88
N GLN A 187 -10.38 -13.80 -10.07
CA GLN A 187 -9.77 -14.98 -10.64
C GLN A 187 -8.57 -14.56 -11.48
N LEU A 188 -7.44 -15.20 -11.27
CA LEU A 188 -6.18 -14.90 -11.95
C LEU A 188 -5.67 -16.16 -12.64
N GLU A 189 -5.24 -16.02 -13.87
CA GLU A 189 -4.43 -17.04 -14.52
C GLU A 189 -3.00 -16.99 -13.98
N LEU A 190 -2.46 -18.15 -13.60
CA LEU A 190 -1.09 -18.30 -13.10
C LEU A 190 -0.13 -18.61 -14.24
N LEU A 191 1.11 -18.15 -14.11
CA LEU A 191 2.19 -18.63 -14.96
C LEU A 191 2.34 -20.14 -14.81
N PRO A 192 2.65 -20.89 -15.90
CA PRO A 192 2.74 -22.35 -15.86
C PRO A 192 3.62 -22.87 -14.73
N LYS A 193 4.80 -22.24 -14.54
CA LYS A 193 5.72 -22.60 -13.45
C LYS A 193 5.13 -22.39 -12.07
N THR A 194 4.38 -21.31 -11.87
CA THR A 194 3.73 -21.02 -10.57
C THR A 194 2.65 -22.06 -10.27
N ALA A 195 1.83 -22.43 -11.26
CA ALA A 195 0.79 -23.46 -11.10
C ALA A 195 1.41 -24.83 -10.77
N GLU A 196 2.48 -25.23 -11.48
CA GLU A 196 3.23 -26.45 -11.19
C GLU A 196 3.77 -26.47 -9.76
N LEU A 197 4.38 -25.38 -9.31
CA LEU A 197 4.91 -25.28 -7.95
C LEU A 197 3.83 -25.38 -6.88
N VAL A 198 2.66 -24.76 -7.11
CA VAL A 198 1.53 -24.87 -6.17
C VAL A 198 1.01 -26.31 -6.12
N GLN A 199 0.85 -26.95 -7.27
CA GLN A 199 0.42 -28.35 -7.35
C GLN A 199 1.39 -29.29 -6.63
N GLN A 200 2.70 -29.15 -6.88
CA GLN A 200 3.73 -29.95 -6.21
C GLN A 200 3.77 -29.69 -4.71
N TYR A 201 3.59 -28.43 -4.30
CA TYR A 201 3.53 -28.08 -2.90
C TYR A 201 2.36 -28.79 -2.20
N ILE A 202 1.17 -28.75 -2.78
CA ILE A 202 -0.02 -29.40 -2.23
C ILE A 202 0.19 -30.91 -2.12
N ALA A 203 0.68 -31.53 -3.21
CA ALA A 203 0.78 -32.98 -3.30
C ALA A 203 1.91 -33.58 -2.44
N LYS A 204 3.07 -32.89 -2.33
CA LYS A 204 4.28 -33.52 -1.76
C LYS A 204 4.86 -32.78 -0.54
N TYR A 205 4.71 -31.47 -0.47
CA TYR A 205 5.46 -30.66 0.50
C TYR A 205 4.60 -29.94 1.54
N ARG A 206 3.28 -29.90 1.33
CA ARG A 206 2.35 -29.32 2.30
C ARG A 206 2.30 -30.19 3.54
N ARG A 207 2.63 -29.60 4.69
CA ARG A 207 2.57 -30.29 5.99
C ARG A 207 1.12 -30.63 6.32
N SER A 208 0.95 -31.69 7.14
CA SER A 208 -0.36 -32.01 7.72
C SER A 208 -0.89 -30.81 8.50
N PRO A 209 -2.06 -30.27 8.13
CA PRO A 209 -2.67 -29.16 8.82
C PRO A 209 -3.35 -29.64 10.11
N ASN A 210 -3.48 -28.73 11.10
CA ASN A 210 -4.39 -28.98 12.21
C ASN A 210 -5.86 -28.89 11.73
N SER A 211 -6.80 -29.37 12.56
CA SER A 211 -8.22 -29.52 12.19
C SER A 211 -8.88 -28.21 11.69
N PHE A 212 -8.48 -27.05 12.20
CA PHE A 212 -9.02 -25.75 11.82
C PHE A 212 -8.38 -25.14 10.55
N CYS A 213 -7.33 -25.74 10.02
CA CYS A 213 -6.56 -25.22 8.88
C CYS A 213 -6.51 -26.17 7.69
N LYS A 214 -7.41 -27.17 7.63
CA LYS A 214 -7.43 -28.17 6.57
C LYS A 214 -7.53 -27.54 5.18
N GLU A 215 -8.37 -26.55 5.03
CA GLU A 215 -8.63 -25.87 3.76
C GLU A 215 -7.60 -24.77 3.42
N ILE A 216 -6.76 -24.37 4.36
CA ILE A 216 -5.79 -23.29 4.13
C ILE A 216 -4.62 -23.79 3.28
N LEU A 217 -4.33 -23.10 2.19
CA LEU A 217 -3.25 -23.49 1.27
C LEU A 217 -1.87 -23.50 1.96
N PHE A 218 -1.47 -22.39 2.60
CA PHE A 218 -0.16 -22.27 3.22
C PHE A 218 -0.20 -22.46 4.74
N VAL A 219 0.42 -23.53 5.21
CA VAL A 219 0.53 -23.84 6.63
C VAL A 219 1.98 -23.69 7.13
N ASN A 220 2.11 -23.39 8.40
CA ASN A 220 3.39 -23.26 9.08
C ASN A 220 3.91 -24.64 9.58
N GLN A 221 5.03 -24.64 10.29
CA GLN A 221 5.66 -25.88 10.81
C GLN A 221 4.78 -26.65 11.81
N ARG A 222 3.81 -25.96 12.45
CA ARG A 222 2.88 -26.54 13.44
C ARG A 222 1.53 -26.94 12.82
N GLY A 223 1.40 -26.89 11.49
CA GLY A 223 0.13 -27.17 10.81
C GLY A 223 -0.91 -26.06 10.90
N SER A 224 -0.60 -24.91 11.50
CA SER A 224 -1.49 -23.76 11.56
C SER A 224 -1.31 -22.87 10.32
N ALA A 225 -2.31 -22.04 10.00
CA ALA A 225 -2.25 -21.09 8.89
C ALA A 225 -0.99 -20.21 8.97
N LEU A 226 -0.35 -19.98 7.82
CA LEU A 226 0.77 -19.04 7.73
C LEU A 226 0.22 -17.60 7.81
N THR A 227 0.56 -16.90 8.87
CA THR A 227 0.05 -15.54 9.13
C THR A 227 0.69 -14.50 8.19
N ARG A 228 0.05 -13.33 8.04
CA ARG A 228 0.64 -12.18 7.35
C ARG A 228 2.05 -11.85 7.83
N HIS A 229 2.28 -11.93 9.13
CA HIS A 229 3.62 -11.69 9.72
C HIS A 229 4.61 -12.79 9.36
N GLY A 230 4.16 -14.05 9.31
CA GLY A 230 4.96 -15.19 8.84
C GLY A 230 5.36 -15.01 7.38
N ILE A 231 4.44 -14.64 6.50
CA ILE A 231 4.71 -14.34 5.08
C ILE A 231 5.74 -13.22 4.93
N ASN A 232 5.55 -12.10 5.64
CA ASN A 232 6.53 -10.99 5.60
C ASN A 232 7.92 -11.43 6.09
N ARG A 233 7.99 -12.30 7.11
CA ARG A 233 9.26 -12.84 7.63
C ARG A 233 9.95 -13.73 6.59
N VAL A 234 9.18 -14.56 5.89
CA VAL A 234 9.71 -15.35 4.76
C VAL A 234 10.26 -14.43 3.69
N CYS A 235 9.48 -13.48 3.19
CA CYS A 235 9.94 -12.53 2.18
C CYS A 235 11.21 -11.79 2.63
N LYS A 236 11.23 -11.28 3.87
CA LYS A 236 12.40 -10.58 4.42
C LYS A 236 13.63 -11.47 4.39
N LYS A 237 13.54 -12.72 4.86
CA LYS A 237 14.65 -13.68 4.87
C LYS A 237 15.31 -13.84 3.49
N TYR A 238 14.54 -13.91 2.42
CA TYR A 238 15.07 -14.08 1.06
C TYR A 238 15.61 -12.75 0.49
N LEU A 239 14.99 -11.62 0.83
CA LEU A 239 15.51 -10.31 0.45
C LEU A 239 16.87 -10.02 1.12
N ASP A 240 17.01 -10.35 2.40
CA ASP A 240 18.24 -10.15 3.17
C ASP A 240 19.43 -10.94 2.59
N GLN A 241 19.19 -12.05 1.88
CA GLN A 241 20.24 -12.86 1.25
C GLN A 241 20.74 -12.31 -0.08
N VAL A 242 19.93 -11.49 -0.76
CA VAL A 242 20.18 -11.06 -2.14
C VAL A 242 20.49 -9.57 -2.23
N LEU A 243 19.84 -8.76 -1.40
CA LEU A 243 19.89 -7.32 -1.52
C LEU A 243 20.94 -6.69 -0.59
N SER A 244 21.57 -5.62 -1.06
CA SER A 244 22.43 -4.79 -0.21
C SER A 244 21.62 -4.04 0.85
N SER A 245 22.28 -3.64 1.95
CA SER A 245 21.65 -2.87 3.04
C SER A 245 20.93 -1.61 2.53
N LYS A 246 21.51 -0.89 1.57
CA LYS A 246 20.90 0.29 0.93
C LYS A 246 19.61 -0.06 0.20
N ARG A 247 19.56 -1.19 -0.50
CA ARG A 247 18.34 -1.64 -1.19
C ARG A 247 17.26 -2.08 -0.19
N LEU A 248 17.65 -2.77 0.88
CA LEU A 248 16.73 -3.25 1.91
C LEU A 248 15.95 -2.11 2.59
N THR A 249 16.54 -0.91 2.76
CA THR A 249 15.85 0.24 3.35
C THR A 249 14.64 0.71 2.53
N LEU A 250 14.62 0.40 1.23
CA LEU A 250 13.52 0.74 0.32
C LEU A 250 12.43 -0.35 0.29
N MET A 251 12.72 -1.55 0.82
CA MET A 251 11.84 -2.70 0.66
C MET A 251 10.79 -2.81 1.75
N HIS A 252 9.59 -3.20 1.33
CA HIS A 252 8.51 -3.65 2.20
C HIS A 252 8.24 -5.12 1.87
N PRO A 253 8.74 -6.11 2.62
CA PRO A 253 8.97 -7.48 2.15
C PRO A 253 7.93 -8.04 1.17
N ALA A 254 6.74 -8.43 1.63
CA ALA A 254 5.71 -8.96 0.72
C ALA A 254 5.17 -7.91 -0.28
N HIS A 255 5.12 -6.63 0.10
CA HIS A 255 4.67 -5.58 -0.81
C HIS A 255 5.65 -5.33 -1.96
N SER A 256 6.96 -5.54 -1.76
CA SER A 256 7.94 -5.39 -2.84
C SER A 256 7.74 -6.42 -3.94
N PHE A 257 7.37 -7.67 -3.62
CA PHE A 257 6.97 -8.66 -4.63
C PHE A 257 5.73 -8.21 -5.42
N ARG A 258 4.74 -7.66 -4.73
CA ARG A 258 3.55 -7.11 -5.38
C ARG A 258 3.87 -5.92 -6.30
N HIS A 259 4.76 -5.03 -5.87
CA HIS A 259 5.22 -3.93 -6.70
C HIS A 259 6.00 -4.43 -7.91
N SER A 260 6.82 -5.46 -7.74
CA SER A 260 7.58 -6.10 -8.82
C SER A 260 6.66 -6.78 -9.84
N CYS A 261 5.58 -7.44 -9.41
CA CYS A 261 4.53 -7.95 -10.29
C CYS A 261 3.96 -6.82 -11.17
N ALA A 262 3.59 -5.70 -10.55
CA ALA A 262 3.04 -4.57 -11.28
C ALA A 262 4.03 -3.97 -12.28
N VAL A 263 5.30 -3.76 -11.87
CA VAL A 263 6.35 -3.22 -12.74
C VAL A 263 6.62 -4.18 -13.91
N ARG A 264 6.68 -5.50 -13.67
CA ARG A 264 6.81 -6.50 -14.72
C ARG A 264 5.68 -6.38 -15.76
N MET A 265 4.43 -6.32 -15.31
CA MET A 265 3.28 -6.18 -16.20
C MET A 265 3.32 -4.89 -17.02
N VAL A 266 3.78 -3.78 -16.42
CA VAL A 266 3.98 -2.51 -17.15
C VAL A 266 5.06 -2.68 -18.21
N SER A 267 6.20 -3.31 -17.89
CA SER A 267 7.29 -3.55 -18.86
C SER A 267 6.91 -4.55 -19.96
N GLU A 268 5.95 -5.44 -19.71
CA GLU A 268 5.33 -6.34 -20.71
C GLU A 268 4.26 -5.61 -21.57
N GLY A 269 4.02 -4.32 -21.36
CA GLY A 269 3.03 -3.55 -22.11
C GLY A 269 1.57 -3.85 -21.74
N LYS A 270 1.32 -4.49 -20.60
CA LYS A 270 -0.05 -4.82 -20.16
C LYS A 270 -0.86 -3.57 -19.88
N PRO A 271 -2.14 -3.50 -20.29
CA PRO A 271 -2.99 -2.35 -20.03
C PRO A 271 -3.22 -2.13 -18.53
N ILE A 272 -3.33 -0.86 -18.13
CA ILE A 272 -3.53 -0.46 -16.72
C ILE A 272 -4.76 -1.11 -16.08
N SER A 273 -5.81 -1.36 -16.87
CA SER A 273 -7.02 -2.06 -16.41
C SER A 273 -6.71 -3.49 -15.97
N GLU A 274 -5.89 -4.21 -16.73
CA GLU A 274 -5.46 -5.57 -16.41
C GLU A 274 -4.59 -5.58 -15.12
N ILE A 275 -3.61 -4.68 -15.04
CA ILE A 275 -2.77 -4.52 -13.84
C ILE A 275 -3.61 -4.18 -12.61
N LYS A 276 -4.55 -3.24 -12.73
CA LYS A 276 -5.50 -2.89 -11.66
C LYS A 276 -6.29 -4.11 -11.20
N ASN A 277 -6.84 -4.89 -12.14
CA ASN A 277 -7.64 -6.07 -11.84
C ASN A 277 -6.79 -7.16 -11.19
N ARG A 278 -5.61 -7.46 -11.73
CA ARG A 278 -4.68 -8.44 -11.14
C ARG A 278 -4.31 -8.09 -9.70
N LEU A 279 -3.99 -6.83 -9.44
CA LEU A 279 -3.66 -6.38 -8.10
C LEU A 279 -4.90 -6.23 -7.17
N GLY A 280 -6.10 -6.18 -7.69
CA GLY A 280 -7.31 -5.89 -6.90
C GLY A 280 -7.29 -4.49 -6.30
N HIS A 281 -6.92 -3.48 -7.10
CA HIS A 281 -6.99 -2.08 -6.71
C HIS A 281 -8.39 -1.53 -6.95
N SER A 282 -9.03 -0.97 -5.92
CA SER A 282 -10.32 -0.28 -6.05
C SER A 282 -10.20 1.03 -6.84
N ASN A 283 -9.03 1.70 -6.75
CA ASN A 283 -8.76 2.97 -7.41
C ASN A 283 -7.60 2.82 -8.41
N VAL A 284 -7.79 3.28 -9.65
CA VAL A 284 -6.80 3.30 -10.73
C VAL A 284 -5.55 4.12 -10.34
N GLN A 285 -5.70 5.20 -9.60
CA GLN A 285 -4.56 6.01 -9.15
C GLN A 285 -3.50 5.22 -8.37
N SER A 286 -3.91 4.15 -7.67
CA SER A 286 -2.97 3.26 -7.00
C SER A 286 -2.11 2.45 -7.97
N THR A 287 -2.56 2.29 -9.21
CA THR A 287 -1.86 1.57 -10.29
C THR A 287 -1.04 2.52 -11.16
N MET A 288 -1.51 3.75 -11.38
CA MET A 288 -0.82 4.77 -12.18
C MET A 288 0.60 5.07 -11.70
N VAL A 289 0.87 4.87 -10.40
CA VAL A 289 2.21 5.05 -9.82
C VAL A 289 3.25 4.16 -10.50
N TYR A 290 2.88 2.99 -10.99
CA TYR A 290 3.82 2.06 -11.64
C TYR A 290 4.25 2.53 -13.04
N LEU A 291 3.42 3.27 -13.77
CA LEU A 291 3.81 3.86 -15.05
C LEU A 291 4.98 4.84 -14.91
N GLN A 292 5.13 5.48 -13.76
CA GLN A 292 6.24 6.39 -13.50
C GLN A 292 7.56 5.65 -13.25
N LEU A 293 7.51 4.33 -12.99
CA LEU A 293 8.67 3.49 -12.68
C LEU A 293 9.22 2.77 -13.92
N ASP A 294 8.52 2.80 -15.03
CA ASP A 294 8.99 2.20 -16.28
C ASP A 294 9.99 3.12 -16.98
N LEU A 295 11.26 2.92 -16.66
CA LEU A 295 12.37 3.64 -17.27
C LEU A 295 12.58 3.23 -18.74
N ASN A 296 12.19 2.02 -19.14
CA ASN A 296 12.38 1.54 -20.51
C ASN A 296 11.39 2.19 -21.47
N GLN A 297 10.11 2.26 -21.10
CA GLN A 297 9.12 3.01 -21.88
C GLN A 297 9.46 4.50 -21.97
N LYS A 298 9.97 5.09 -20.88
CA LYS A 298 10.40 6.49 -20.90
C LYS A 298 11.59 6.72 -21.83
N ARG A 299 12.58 5.82 -21.82
CA ARG A 299 13.72 5.89 -22.76
C ARG A 299 13.27 5.69 -24.19
N GLN A 300 12.41 4.71 -24.44
CA GLN A 300 11.86 4.47 -25.78
C GLN A 300 11.09 5.68 -26.33
N LEU A 301 10.19 6.27 -25.52
CA LEU A 301 9.48 7.50 -25.88
C LEU A 301 10.46 8.68 -26.12
N GLN A 302 11.51 8.78 -25.31
CA GLN A 302 12.53 9.81 -25.48
C GLN A 302 13.35 9.57 -26.76
N ASP A 303 13.72 8.34 -27.04
CA ASP A 303 14.46 7.97 -28.28
C ASP A 303 13.59 8.17 -29.53
N ASP A 304 12.30 7.81 -29.45
CA ASP A 304 11.34 8.03 -30.54
C ASP A 304 11.08 9.52 -30.75
N PHE A 305 10.98 10.31 -29.68
CA PHE A 305 10.89 11.78 -29.79
C PHE A 305 12.16 12.39 -30.39
N ILE A 306 13.33 11.94 -29.98
CA ILE A 306 14.62 12.39 -30.54
C ILE A 306 14.70 12.03 -32.03
N LYS A 307 14.29 10.82 -32.43
CA LYS A 307 14.23 10.39 -33.83
C LYS A 307 13.25 11.25 -34.63
N PHE A 308 12.05 11.46 -34.09
CA PHE A 308 11.03 12.30 -34.72
C PHE A 308 11.53 13.74 -34.90
N THR A 309 12.12 14.35 -33.88
CA THR A 309 12.68 15.70 -33.96
C THR A 309 13.82 15.80 -34.97
N ARG A 310 14.74 14.81 -35.03
CA ARG A 310 15.80 14.76 -36.03
C ARG A 310 15.30 14.58 -37.46
N GLN A 311 14.16 13.92 -37.69
CA GLN A 311 13.59 13.69 -39.01
C GLN A 311 12.70 14.84 -39.51
N HIS A 312 12.08 15.62 -38.61
CA HIS A 312 11.06 16.60 -38.95
C HIS A 312 11.47 18.05 -38.66
N LEU A 313 12.48 18.28 -37.82
CA LEU A 313 13.09 19.59 -37.70
C LEU A 313 14.10 19.72 -38.84
N VAL A 314 13.70 20.39 -39.92
CA VAL A 314 14.64 20.98 -40.87
C VAL A 314 15.60 21.80 -40.01
N SER A 315 16.89 21.54 -40.14
CA SER A 315 17.94 22.24 -39.40
C SER A 315 17.78 23.75 -39.64
N ASP A 316 17.17 24.43 -38.71
CA ASP A 316 17.23 25.87 -38.63
C ASP A 316 18.58 26.20 -37.98
N PRO A 317 19.51 26.86 -38.67
CA PRO A 317 20.84 27.19 -38.15
C PRO A 317 20.79 27.89 -36.79
N LYS A 318 19.73 28.66 -36.53
CA LYS A 318 19.49 29.31 -35.22
C LYS A 318 19.13 28.33 -34.09
N ILE A 319 18.54 27.17 -34.41
CA ILE A 319 18.25 26.13 -33.42
C ILE A 319 19.51 25.30 -33.11
N ASP A 320 20.36 25.05 -34.11
CA ASP A 320 21.63 24.38 -33.91
C ASP A 320 22.61 25.22 -33.07
N GLU A 321 22.63 26.55 -33.24
CA GLU A 321 23.33 27.49 -32.33
C GLU A 321 22.80 27.46 -30.90
N LEU A 322 21.47 27.35 -30.70
CA LEU A 322 20.87 27.23 -29.38
C LEU A 322 21.16 25.88 -28.68
N ILE A 323 21.49 24.83 -29.42
CA ILE A 323 21.80 23.49 -28.88
C ILE A 323 23.31 23.37 -28.53
N GLN A 324 24.18 24.16 -29.12
CA GLN A 324 25.59 24.22 -28.79
C GLN A 324 25.85 25.21 -27.64
N TRP A 325 25.37 24.85 -26.45
CA TRP A 325 25.45 25.66 -25.26
C TRP A 325 26.84 25.59 -24.60
N GLU A 326 27.86 26.10 -25.24
CA GLU A 326 29.18 26.20 -24.62
C GLU A 326 29.37 27.47 -23.77
N ASN A 327 28.51 28.49 -23.89
CA ASN A 327 28.60 29.73 -23.12
C ASN A 327 27.33 30.00 -22.25
N LYS A 328 27.47 29.75 -20.96
CA LYS A 328 26.42 29.97 -19.95
C LYS A 328 26.06 31.45 -19.74
N GLN A 329 26.92 32.37 -20.10
CA GLN A 329 26.73 33.82 -19.93
C GLN A 329 25.73 34.40 -20.94
N ASP A 330 25.76 33.97 -22.18
CA ASP A 330 24.88 34.47 -23.25
C ASP A 330 23.40 34.15 -22.98
N ILE A 331 23.15 33.10 -22.21
CA ILE A 331 21.78 32.68 -21.85
C ILE A 331 21.20 33.55 -20.74
N LEU A 332 22.03 33.91 -19.78
CA LEU A 332 21.58 34.77 -18.67
C LEU A 332 21.29 36.17 -19.22
N GLU A 333 22.12 36.69 -20.14
CA GLU A 333 21.87 37.96 -20.81
C GLU A 333 20.61 37.93 -21.70
N TRP A 334 20.32 36.79 -22.36
CA TRP A 334 19.05 36.66 -23.11
C TRP A 334 17.83 36.56 -22.19
N LEU A 335 17.93 35.83 -21.06
CA LEU A 335 16.85 35.75 -20.07
C LEU A 335 16.58 37.08 -19.39
N ASP A 336 17.62 37.90 -19.15
CA ASP A 336 17.47 39.24 -18.60
C ASP A 336 16.92 40.25 -19.60
N SER A 337 16.90 39.90 -20.90
CA SER A 337 16.30 40.71 -22.00
C SER A 337 14.83 40.41 -22.27
N LEU A 338 14.24 39.36 -21.65
CA LEU A 338 12.83 39.02 -21.72
C LEU A 338 12.03 39.74 -20.65
#